data_c22e2c83d7e2a57a14e96535425c2c05
#
_entry.id   c22e2c83d7e2a57a14e96535425c2c05
#
_cell.length_a   1.000
_cell.length_b   1.000
_cell.length_c   1.000
_cell.angle_alpha   90.00
_cell.angle_beta   90.00
_cell.angle_gamma   90.00
#
_symmetry.space_group_name_H-M   'P 1'
#
loop_
_entity.id
_entity.type
_entity.pdbx_description
1 polymer ?
#
loop_
_entity_poly.entity_id
_entity_poly.type
_entity_poly.pdbx_seq_one_letter_code
_entity_poly.pdbx_strand_id
1 'polypeptide(L)'
;MNDFELIAKTFMGLESVLAKELTQIGANNVQIGRRMVSFTGDKEMMYRANFQLHTAIRILKPIAKFKAASADDVYEEIKKIDWSQYIEKGKTFSVDSVVYSEEFRNSRFVTYKVKDAIVDQFREKTGTRPNISVSNPDIRLNIHIAETAATLSLDSSGESLHRRGYRQESVEAPLNEVLAAGMILMTGWKGETDFIDPMCGSGTLAIEAALIARNMSPGVFRKEFAFEKWPDFDAELFDTIYNDDSQEREFTHHIYGYDIDMKAVNTARLNVRAAGLSKDITIDCADFKDFTKPAEKSILVVNPPYGERISTPNLLNTYKMIGERLKHAFMGNEAWVLSYRQECFEAIGLKPSIKIPVFNGSLECEFRKYSIFDGTMKEFRQEGGIVKTEDEKRQMAEKHRFKKNREFKKRLDEDAENAEADIRSFKFRSFERRKDNDDRRGSFGGKRFNRDEEKSFGGKRFDRDEEKSFGKRGGKSFGRGRDGEKSFGKGFKGDRKGGRGFNKKGFDDED
;
A
#
# COMPACT_ATOMS: atom_id res chain seq x y z
N MET A 1 -30.07 -8.38 12.94
CA MET A 1 -28.98 -7.54 13.54
C MET A 1 -28.96 -6.21 12.79
N ASN A 2 -28.58 -5.10 13.44
CA ASN A 2 -28.55 -3.83 12.74
C ASN A 2 -27.23 -3.70 11.97
N ASP A 3 -27.32 -3.35 10.68
CA ASP A 3 -26.15 -3.03 9.86
C ASP A 3 -25.47 -1.74 10.36
N PHE A 4 -24.15 -1.74 10.32
CA PHE A 4 -23.32 -0.56 10.62
C PHE A 4 -22.23 -0.38 9.56
N GLU A 5 -21.67 0.82 9.51
CA GLU A 5 -20.57 1.12 8.59
C GLU A 5 -19.28 0.43 9.04
N LEU A 6 -18.52 -0.08 8.08
CA LEU A 6 -17.22 -0.69 8.24
C LEU A 6 -16.24 -0.13 7.20
N ILE A 7 -14.97 -0.10 7.55
CA ILE A 7 -13.90 0.36 6.68
C ILE A 7 -12.80 -0.70 6.62
N ALA A 8 -12.63 -1.32 5.46
CA ALA A 8 -11.49 -2.19 5.18
C ALA A 8 -10.32 -1.37 4.63
N LYS A 9 -9.19 -1.36 5.32
CA LYS A 9 -7.94 -0.73 4.86
C LYS A 9 -7.17 -1.68 3.97
N THR A 10 -6.51 -1.13 2.93
CA THR A 10 -5.67 -1.92 2.00
C THR A 10 -4.49 -1.09 1.48
N PHE A 11 -3.62 -1.70 0.69
CA PHE A 11 -2.58 -0.98 -0.04
C PHE A 11 -3.16 -0.24 -1.24
N MET A 12 -2.48 0.85 -1.61
CA MET A 12 -2.83 1.60 -2.81
C MET A 12 -2.65 0.71 -4.05
N GLY A 13 -3.68 0.68 -4.91
CA GLY A 13 -3.76 -0.19 -6.09
C GLY A 13 -4.51 -1.49 -5.87
N LEU A 14 -4.80 -1.88 -4.61
CA LEU A 14 -5.59 -3.08 -4.29
C LEU A 14 -7.07 -2.78 -3.98
N GLU A 15 -7.48 -1.51 -3.98
CA GLU A 15 -8.83 -1.13 -3.56
C GLU A 15 -9.93 -1.82 -4.37
N SER A 16 -9.73 -1.95 -5.69
CA SER A 16 -10.70 -2.63 -6.56
C SER A 16 -10.74 -4.15 -6.35
N VAL A 17 -9.62 -4.75 -5.95
CA VAL A 17 -9.55 -6.18 -5.61
C VAL A 17 -10.29 -6.43 -4.31
N LEU A 18 -10.00 -5.64 -3.28
CA LEU A 18 -10.67 -5.72 -1.98
C LEU A 18 -12.20 -5.47 -2.10
N ALA A 19 -12.63 -4.53 -2.95
CA ALA A 19 -14.05 -4.30 -3.18
C ALA A 19 -14.75 -5.53 -3.79
N LYS A 20 -14.07 -6.27 -4.69
CA LYS A 20 -14.59 -7.54 -5.23
C LYS A 20 -14.69 -8.62 -4.16
N GLU A 21 -13.65 -8.78 -3.33
CA GLU A 21 -13.69 -9.74 -2.21
C GLU A 21 -14.85 -9.43 -1.26
N LEU A 22 -15.03 -8.15 -0.86
CA LEU A 22 -16.14 -7.72 -0.01
C LEU A 22 -17.50 -8.03 -0.61
N THR A 23 -17.68 -7.78 -1.92
CA THR A 23 -18.92 -8.13 -2.63
C THR A 23 -19.16 -9.63 -2.66
N GLN A 24 -18.10 -10.45 -2.82
CA GLN A 24 -18.18 -11.91 -2.85
C GLN A 24 -18.61 -12.51 -1.51
N ILE A 25 -18.16 -11.92 -0.38
CA ILE A 25 -18.60 -12.34 0.96
C ILE A 25 -19.97 -11.77 1.38
N GLY A 26 -20.63 -10.99 0.49
CA GLY A 26 -21.98 -10.48 0.72
C GLY A 26 -22.07 -9.12 1.40
N ALA A 27 -21.00 -8.32 1.43
CA ALA A 27 -21.03 -6.97 2.00
C ALA A 27 -21.92 -6.02 1.19
N ASN A 28 -22.63 -5.14 1.89
CA ASN A 28 -23.53 -4.15 1.30
C ASN A 28 -22.82 -2.79 1.13
N ASN A 29 -23.33 -1.95 0.21
CA ASN A 29 -22.91 -0.56 0.01
C ASN A 29 -21.39 -0.38 -0.15
N VAL A 30 -20.76 -1.29 -0.89
CA VAL A 30 -19.29 -1.31 -1.09
C VAL A 30 -18.86 -0.08 -1.91
N GLN A 31 -18.03 0.78 -1.33
CA GLN A 31 -17.52 2.01 -1.96
C GLN A 31 -16.00 2.09 -1.87
N ILE A 32 -15.37 2.28 -3.03
CA ILE A 32 -13.91 2.38 -3.13
C ILE A 32 -13.47 3.80 -2.73
N GLY A 33 -12.57 3.88 -1.76
CA GLY A 33 -11.86 5.08 -1.35
C GLY A 33 -10.35 4.97 -1.59
N ARG A 34 -9.57 5.94 -1.10
CA ARG A 34 -8.11 5.91 -1.21
C ARG A 34 -7.52 5.02 -0.11
N ARG A 35 -6.86 3.92 -0.49
CA ARG A 35 -6.28 2.91 0.41
C ARG A 35 -7.30 2.31 1.39
N MET A 36 -8.57 2.29 0.99
CA MET A 36 -9.66 1.75 1.78
C MET A 36 -10.86 1.40 0.90
N VAL A 37 -11.73 0.57 1.43
CA VAL A 37 -13.08 0.33 0.92
C VAL A 37 -14.03 0.44 2.10
N SER A 38 -15.05 1.31 2.01
CA SER A 38 -16.14 1.35 2.99
C SER A 38 -17.27 0.43 2.55
N PHE A 39 -17.95 -0.16 3.51
CA PHE A 39 -19.07 -1.06 3.28
C PHE A 39 -19.99 -1.08 4.50
N THR A 40 -21.15 -1.69 4.37
CA THR A 40 -22.07 -1.90 5.48
C THR A 40 -22.31 -3.39 5.69
N GLY A 41 -22.52 -3.76 6.93
CA GLY A 41 -22.83 -5.10 7.36
C GLY A 41 -23.04 -5.18 8.86
N ASP A 42 -23.44 -6.32 9.33
CA ASP A 42 -23.65 -6.60 10.74
C ASP A 42 -22.37 -7.15 11.43
N LYS A 43 -22.53 -7.72 12.61
CA LYS A 43 -21.44 -8.33 13.38
C LYS A 43 -20.84 -9.54 12.65
N GLU A 44 -21.70 -10.37 12.02
CA GLU A 44 -21.25 -11.51 11.22
C GLU A 44 -20.37 -11.05 10.06
N MET A 45 -20.79 -10.04 9.32
CA MET A 45 -20.02 -9.46 8.21
C MET A 45 -18.66 -8.92 8.70
N MET A 46 -18.61 -8.27 9.86
CA MET A 46 -17.36 -7.81 10.45
C MET A 46 -16.39 -8.96 10.76
N TYR A 47 -16.89 -10.07 11.31
CA TYR A 47 -16.10 -11.27 11.59
C TYR A 47 -15.61 -11.91 10.29
N ARG A 48 -16.50 -12.14 9.32
CA ARG A 48 -16.15 -12.66 7.99
C ARG A 48 -15.10 -11.80 7.30
N ALA A 49 -15.24 -10.47 7.33
CA ALA A 49 -14.28 -9.55 6.72
C ALA A 49 -12.87 -9.67 7.34
N ASN A 50 -12.76 -9.86 8.65
CA ASN A 50 -11.46 -10.09 9.30
C ASN A 50 -10.87 -11.47 8.96
N PHE A 51 -11.71 -12.49 8.86
CA PHE A 51 -11.31 -13.87 8.72
C PHE A 51 -11.01 -14.26 7.26
N GLN A 52 -11.83 -13.83 6.29
CA GLN A 52 -11.84 -14.33 4.92
C GLN A 52 -11.09 -13.45 3.92
N LEU A 53 -10.94 -12.12 4.16
CA LEU A 53 -10.36 -11.23 3.17
C LEU A 53 -8.84 -11.39 3.04
N HIS A 54 -8.38 -11.67 1.83
CA HIS A 54 -6.96 -11.79 1.51
C HIS A 54 -6.26 -10.44 1.37
N THR A 55 -6.98 -9.38 0.88
CA THR A 55 -6.36 -8.09 0.55
C THR A 55 -6.66 -6.98 1.55
N ALA A 56 -7.30 -7.28 2.68
CA ALA A 56 -7.46 -6.35 3.78
C ALA A 56 -6.23 -6.32 4.70
N ILE A 57 -5.88 -5.13 5.20
CA ILE A 57 -4.84 -4.92 6.22
C ILE A 57 -5.48 -4.80 7.60
N ARG A 58 -6.63 -4.14 7.67
CA ARG A 58 -7.42 -3.90 8.89
C ARG A 58 -8.88 -3.70 8.55
N ILE A 59 -9.74 -4.09 9.48
CA ILE A 59 -11.17 -3.79 9.45
C ILE A 59 -11.46 -2.85 10.64
N LEU A 60 -11.99 -1.68 10.33
CA LEU A 60 -12.30 -0.64 11.31
C LEU A 60 -13.81 -0.46 11.40
N LYS A 61 -14.34 -0.34 12.63
CA LYS A 61 -15.74 -0.01 12.94
C LYS A 61 -15.81 1.44 13.40
N PRO A 62 -16.25 2.40 12.56
CA PRO A 62 -16.45 3.79 12.97
C PRO A 62 -17.45 3.87 14.13
N ILE A 63 -17.08 4.62 15.18
CA ILE A 63 -17.95 4.85 16.35
C ILE A 63 -18.31 6.33 16.51
N ALA A 64 -17.52 7.24 15.94
CA ALA A 64 -17.84 8.66 15.91
C ALA A 64 -17.26 9.33 14.66
N LYS A 65 -18.01 10.29 14.11
CA LYS A 65 -17.57 11.19 13.04
C LYS A 65 -17.89 12.62 13.47
N PHE A 66 -16.89 13.48 13.41
CA PHE A 66 -17.01 14.87 13.84
C PHE A 66 -16.06 15.78 13.06
N LYS A 67 -16.23 17.08 13.22
CA LYS A 67 -15.30 18.09 12.68
C LYS A 67 -14.45 18.63 13.82
N ALA A 68 -13.15 18.74 13.58
CA ALA A 68 -12.20 19.33 14.51
C ALA A 68 -11.21 20.21 13.74
N ALA A 69 -11.07 21.45 14.15
CA ALA A 69 -10.07 22.38 13.61
C ALA A 69 -8.83 22.45 14.51
N SER A 70 -8.92 21.93 15.73
CA SER A 70 -7.84 21.90 16.72
C SER A 70 -7.79 20.57 17.47
N ALA A 71 -6.68 20.33 18.14
CA ALA A 71 -6.55 19.16 19.00
C ALA A 71 -7.45 19.24 20.26
N ASP A 72 -7.83 20.43 20.67
CA ASP A 72 -8.76 20.64 21.77
C ASP A 72 -10.19 20.29 21.33
N ASP A 73 -10.58 20.60 20.09
CA ASP A 73 -11.86 20.13 19.55
C ASP A 73 -11.92 18.59 19.54
N VAL A 74 -10.80 17.92 19.16
CA VAL A 74 -10.72 16.46 19.22
C VAL A 74 -10.94 15.97 20.67
N TYR A 75 -10.29 16.58 21.66
CA TYR A 75 -10.47 16.22 23.06
C TYR A 75 -11.92 16.34 23.50
N GLU A 76 -12.58 17.45 23.20
CA GLU A 76 -13.98 17.71 23.62
C GLU A 76 -14.95 16.73 22.96
N GLU A 77 -14.77 16.42 21.65
CA GLU A 77 -15.64 15.47 20.94
C GLU A 77 -15.44 14.02 21.46
N ILE A 78 -14.20 13.62 21.73
CA ILE A 78 -13.88 12.30 22.26
C ILE A 78 -14.43 12.15 23.70
N LYS A 79 -14.42 13.21 24.50
CA LYS A 79 -14.93 13.21 25.88
C LYS A 79 -16.45 13.04 25.95
N LYS A 80 -17.20 13.36 24.89
CA LYS A 80 -18.66 13.16 24.82
C LYS A 80 -19.08 11.70 24.67
N ILE A 81 -18.18 10.84 24.16
CA ILE A 81 -18.46 9.42 23.94
C ILE A 81 -18.50 8.69 25.28
N ASP A 82 -19.51 7.84 25.49
CA ASP A 82 -19.55 7.00 26.68
C ASP A 82 -18.61 5.80 26.55
N TRP A 83 -17.42 5.95 27.08
CA TRP A 83 -16.35 4.94 26.97
C TRP A 83 -16.60 3.68 27.77
N SER A 84 -17.52 3.69 28.74
CA SER A 84 -17.88 2.49 29.52
C SER A 84 -18.51 1.38 28.67
N GLN A 85 -19.04 1.72 27.48
CA GLN A 85 -19.58 0.77 26.51
C GLN A 85 -18.50 -0.02 25.76
N TYR A 86 -17.27 0.49 25.72
CA TYR A 86 -16.17 -0.08 24.95
C TYR A 86 -15.03 -0.59 25.82
N ILE A 87 -14.77 0.04 26.95
CA ILE A 87 -13.62 -0.26 27.82
C ILE A 87 -14.13 -0.63 29.21
N GLU A 88 -14.11 -1.90 29.52
CA GLU A 88 -14.46 -2.41 30.83
C GLU A 88 -13.38 -2.11 31.89
N LYS A 89 -13.76 -2.19 33.15
CA LYS A 89 -12.84 -1.98 34.28
C LYS A 89 -11.68 -2.98 34.23
N GLY A 90 -10.44 -2.47 34.28
CA GLY A 90 -9.23 -3.28 34.25
C GLY A 90 -8.68 -3.58 32.85
N LYS A 91 -9.45 -3.30 31.80
CA LYS A 91 -9.00 -3.44 30.40
C LYS A 91 -8.05 -2.33 30.00
N THR A 92 -7.20 -2.66 29.03
CA THR A 92 -6.20 -1.77 28.46
C THR A 92 -6.63 -1.27 27.07
N PHE A 93 -6.14 -0.10 26.68
CA PHE A 93 -6.40 0.42 25.34
C PHE A 93 -5.18 1.05 24.70
N SER A 94 -5.21 1.20 23.36
CA SER A 94 -4.27 2.01 22.59
C SER A 94 -4.99 2.88 21.58
N VAL A 95 -4.31 3.94 21.13
CA VAL A 95 -4.81 4.84 20.09
C VAL A 95 -3.75 4.97 19.01
N ASP A 96 -4.11 4.63 17.77
CA ASP A 96 -3.34 4.90 16.58
C ASP A 96 -3.97 6.08 15.84
N SER A 97 -3.15 7.01 15.33
CA SER A 97 -3.64 8.17 14.59
C SER A 97 -3.05 8.24 13.18
N VAL A 98 -3.89 8.59 12.23
CA VAL A 98 -3.52 8.87 10.84
C VAL A 98 -4.07 10.24 10.48
N VAL A 99 -3.19 11.18 10.17
CA VAL A 99 -3.54 12.59 9.99
C VAL A 99 -3.04 13.07 8.63
N TYR A 100 -3.96 13.64 7.85
CA TYR A 100 -3.72 14.34 6.59
C TYR A 100 -4.38 15.72 6.69
N SER A 101 -3.68 16.69 7.29
CA SER A 101 -4.21 18.03 7.55
C SER A 101 -3.07 19.03 7.71
N GLU A 102 -3.27 20.24 7.27
CA GLU A 102 -2.35 21.35 7.51
C GLU A 102 -2.47 21.89 8.95
N GLU A 103 -3.65 21.76 9.57
CA GLU A 103 -3.93 22.20 10.95
C GLU A 103 -3.28 21.26 11.97
N PHE A 104 -3.28 19.97 11.72
CA PHE A 104 -2.77 18.94 12.63
C PHE A 104 -1.36 18.48 12.22
N ARG A 105 -0.34 19.25 12.52
CA ARG A 105 1.06 18.97 12.12
C ARG A 105 1.70 17.77 12.83
N ASN A 106 1.15 17.34 13.97
CA ASN A 106 1.72 16.25 14.77
C ASN A 106 0.65 15.21 15.15
N SER A 107 0.67 14.07 14.44
CA SER A 107 -0.25 12.96 14.69
C SER A 107 -0.15 12.40 16.12
N ARG A 108 1.06 12.38 16.73
CA ARG A 108 1.24 11.92 18.11
C ARG A 108 0.51 12.81 19.11
N PHE A 109 0.42 14.10 18.86
CA PHE A 109 -0.31 15.02 19.71
C PHE A 109 -1.82 14.72 19.70
N VAL A 110 -2.37 14.39 18.51
CA VAL A 110 -3.77 13.92 18.41
C VAL A 110 -3.97 12.63 19.20
N THR A 111 -3.04 11.66 19.09
CA THR A 111 -3.08 10.42 19.88
C THR A 111 -3.15 10.71 21.38
N TYR A 112 -2.33 11.64 21.89
CA TYR A 112 -2.35 12.00 23.32
C TYR A 112 -3.66 12.68 23.72
N LYS A 113 -4.22 13.57 22.92
CA LYS A 113 -5.50 14.23 23.21
C LYS A 113 -6.67 13.25 23.30
N VAL A 114 -6.75 12.29 22.36
CA VAL A 114 -7.75 11.21 22.40
C VAL A 114 -7.59 10.39 23.69
N LYS A 115 -6.36 9.99 24.00
CA LYS A 115 -6.06 9.23 25.22
C LYS A 115 -6.43 10.01 26.49
N ASP A 116 -6.08 11.30 26.58
CA ASP A 116 -6.34 12.13 27.74
C ASP A 116 -7.85 12.32 27.95
N ALA A 117 -8.62 12.56 26.88
CA ALA A 117 -10.08 12.66 26.95
C ALA A 117 -10.74 11.39 27.51
N ILE A 118 -10.27 10.20 27.09
CA ILE A 118 -10.76 8.91 27.60
C ILE A 118 -10.42 8.75 29.08
N VAL A 119 -9.16 8.99 29.45
CA VAL A 119 -8.67 8.84 30.83
C VAL A 119 -9.38 9.80 31.78
N ASP A 120 -9.59 11.05 31.37
CA ASP A 120 -10.23 12.08 32.21
C ASP A 120 -11.71 11.75 32.39
N GLN A 121 -12.43 11.26 31.37
CA GLN A 121 -13.81 10.82 31.54
C GLN A 121 -13.92 9.66 32.57
N PHE A 122 -13.02 8.67 32.47
CA PHE A 122 -13.01 7.58 33.48
C PHE A 122 -12.71 8.08 34.90
N ARG A 123 -11.75 9.00 35.05
CA ARG A 123 -11.45 9.60 36.36
C ARG A 123 -12.65 10.35 36.92
N GLU A 124 -13.33 11.12 36.10
CA GLU A 124 -14.52 11.88 36.52
C GLU A 124 -15.68 10.97 36.91
N LYS A 125 -15.94 9.90 36.13
CA LYS A 125 -17.07 9.00 36.38
C LYS A 125 -16.81 7.93 37.45
N THR A 126 -15.58 7.40 37.54
CA THR A 126 -15.27 6.21 38.36
C THR A 126 -14.15 6.39 39.37
N GLY A 127 -13.47 7.53 39.36
CA GLY A 127 -12.28 7.76 40.18
C GLY A 127 -11.03 6.98 39.81
N THR A 128 -11.14 6.12 38.77
CA THR A 128 -10.04 5.27 38.27
C THR A 128 -9.73 5.58 36.80
N ARG A 129 -8.59 5.13 36.33
CA ARG A 129 -8.24 5.28 34.89
C ARG A 129 -7.96 3.92 34.25
N PRO A 130 -8.32 3.71 32.99
CA PRO A 130 -7.86 2.55 32.25
C PRO A 130 -6.36 2.62 31.98
N ASN A 131 -5.71 1.47 31.91
CA ASN A 131 -4.30 1.37 31.58
C ASN A 131 -4.10 1.40 30.05
N ILE A 132 -2.90 1.81 29.63
CA ILE A 132 -2.51 1.85 28.24
C ILE A 132 -1.54 0.70 27.96
N SER A 133 -1.80 -0.07 26.90
CA SER A 133 -0.89 -1.07 26.37
C SER A 133 -0.69 -0.80 24.89
N VAL A 134 0.54 -0.50 24.48
CA VAL A 134 0.85 -0.22 23.05
C VAL A 134 1.01 -1.52 22.27
N SER A 135 1.61 -2.54 22.86
CA SER A 135 1.94 -3.80 22.19
C SER A 135 0.75 -4.75 22.06
N ASN A 136 0.01 -4.94 23.15
CA ASN A 136 -1.14 -5.84 23.19
C ASN A 136 -2.29 -5.22 24.01
N PRO A 137 -3.01 -4.22 23.46
CA PRO A 137 -4.18 -3.65 24.09
C PRO A 137 -5.38 -4.58 23.97
N ASP A 138 -6.31 -4.49 24.95
CA ASP A 138 -7.62 -5.12 24.82
C ASP A 138 -8.48 -4.38 23.80
N ILE A 139 -8.46 -3.05 23.81
CA ILE A 139 -9.19 -2.20 22.88
C ILE A 139 -8.21 -1.35 22.08
N ARG A 140 -8.26 -1.49 20.77
CA ARG A 140 -7.47 -0.69 19.85
C ARG A 140 -8.35 0.33 19.13
N LEU A 141 -7.99 1.59 19.25
CA LEU A 141 -8.68 2.71 18.61
C LEU A 141 -7.86 3.25 17.43
N ASN A 142 -8.53 3.70 16.40
CA ASN A 142 -7.93 4.39 15.28
C ASN A 142 -8.66 5.72 15.05
N ILE A 143 -7.94 6.83 15.12
CA ILE A 143 -8.46 8.13 14.70
C ILE A 143 -7.85 8.52 13.36
N HIS A 144 -8.70 8.80 12.39
CA HIS A 144 -8.32 9.30 11.07
C HIS A 144 -8.83 10.72 10.92
N ILE A 145 -7.93 11.66 10.61
CA ILE A 145 -8.27 13.06 10.33
C ILE A 145 -7.85 13.37 8.89
N ALA A 146 -8.83 13.83 8.09
CA ALA A 146 -8.61 14.37 6.76
C ALA A 146 -9.07 15.83 6.76
N GLU A 147 -8.13 16.77 6.62
CA GLU A 147 -8.34 18.20 6.85
C GLU A 147 -8.96 18.44 8.23
N THR A 148 -10.25 18.76 8.32
CA THR A 148 -11.01 18.95 9.56
C THR A 148 -11.98 17.82 9.88
N ALA A 149 -12.14 16.84 8.97
CA ALA A 149 -13.05 15.71 9.16
C ALA A 149 -12.36 14.58 9.93
N ALA A 150 -12.81 14.30 11.14
CA ALA A 150 -12.30 13.25 11.99
C ALA A 150 -13.26 12.06 12.04
N THR A 151 -12.69 10.85 11.97
CA THR A 151 -13.39 9.57 12.17
C THR A 151 -12.65 8.77 13.22
N LEU A 152 -13.32 8.46 14.32
CA LEU A 152 -12.83 7.57 15.35
C LEU A 152 -13.44 6.19 15.12
N SER A 153 -12.61 5.15 15.16
CA SER A 153 -13.02 3.77 14.91
C SER A 153 -12.42 2.81 15.94
N LEU A 154 -13.12 1.74 16.22
CA LEU A 154 -12.57 0.53 16.83
C LEU A 154 -11.83 -0.27 15.77
N ASP A 155 -10.64 -0.75 16.05
CA ASP A 155 -9.90 -1.69 15.20
C ASP A 155 -10.28 -3.11 15.60
N SER A 156 -11.06 -3.78 14.74
CA SER A 156 -11.51 -5.15 14.97
C SER A 156 -10.46 -6.21 14.68
N SER A 157 -9.42 -5.86 13.93
CA SER A 157 -8.39 -6.82 13.51
C SER A 157 -7.28 -7.05 14.54
N GLY A 158 -6.90 -6.00 15.27
CA GLY A 158 -5.78 -6.06 16.22
C GLY A 158 -4.42 -5.98 15.53
N GLU A 159 -3.68 -7.06 15.49
CA GLU A 159 -2.49 -7.14 14.66
C GLU A 159 -2.88 -7.07 13.18
N SER A 160 -2.05 -6.42 12.37
CA SER A 160 -2.35 -6.24 10.95
C SER A 160 -2.61 -7.58 10.24
N LEU A 161 -3.66 -7.66 9.43
CA LEU A 161 -4.13 -8.91 8.79
C LEU A 161 -3.11 -9.54 7.83
N HIS A 162 -2.10 -8.79 7.34
CA HIS A 162 -1.02 -9.37 6.56
C HIS A 162 -0.22 -10.40 7.38
N ARG A 163 -0.12 -10.24 8.69
CA ARG A 163 0.49 -11.22 9.58
C ARG A 163 -0.47 -12.40 9.77
N ARG A 164 -0.50 -13.29 8.77
CA ARG A 164 -1.40 -14.45 8.78
C ARG A 164 -1.16 -15.36 9.98
N GLY A 165 0.10 -15.63 10.30
CA GLY A 165 0.52 -16.55 11.35
C GLY A 165 1.37 -17.73 10.84
N TYR A 166 1.28 -18.08 9.57
CA TYR A 166 2.05 -19.19 8.98
C TYR A 166 3.55 -18.89 8.83
N ARG A 167 3.97 -17.61 8.78
CA ARG A 167 5.37 -17.24 8.61
C ARG A 167 6.15 -17.49 9.89
N GLN A 168 6.98 -18.53 9.91
CA GLN A 168 7.88 -18.85 11.02
C GLN A 168 9.21 -18.12 10.88
N GLU A 169 9.75 -18.07 9.66
CA GLU A 169 10.99 -17.38 9.33
C GLU A 169 10.81 -16.53 8.07
N SER A 170 11.69 -15.57 7.89
CA SER A 170 11.68 -14.72 6.70
C SER A 170 13.10 -14.51 6.17
N VAL A 171 13.19 -14.41 4.86
CA VAL A 171 14.37 -13.85 4.19
C VAL A 171 14.42 -12.34 4.41
N GLU A 172 15.49 -11.73 4.01
CA GLU A 172 15.64 -10.29 4.01
C GLU A 172 14.61 -9.64 3.05
N ALA A 173 13.77 -8.72 3.55
CA ALA A 173 12.69 -8.04 2.82
C ALA A 173 11.68 -8.96 2.10
N PRO A 174 10.92 -9.79 2.83
CA PRO A 174 9.91 -10.65 2.24
C PRO A 174 8.77 -9.82 1.62
N LEU A 175 8.16 -10.36 0.57
CA LEU A 175 6.92 -9.78 0.04
C LEU A 175 5.83 -9.81 1.10
N ASN A 176 5.06 -8.73 1.18
CA ASN A 176 3.92 -8.65 2.09
C ASN A 176 2.80 -9.58 1.60
N GLU A 177 2.17 -10.32 2.51
CA GLU A 177 1.14 -11.33 2.21
C GLU A 177 -0.09 -10.73 1.52
N VAL A 178 -0.56 -9.56 1.96
CA VAL A 178 -1.69 -8.85 1.34
C VAL A 178 -1.35 -8.40 -0.09
N LEU A 179 -0.11 -7.96 -0.32
CA LEU A 179 0.33 -7.60 -1.67
C LEU A 179 0.45 -8.84 -2.54
N ALA A 180 1.02 -9.93 -2.04
CA ALA A 180 1.13 -11.21 -2.75
C ALA A 180 -0.24 -11.75 -3.18
N ALA A 181 -1.19 -11.82 -2.25
CA ALA A 181 -2.57 -12.22 -2.54
C ALA A 181 -3.22 -11.30 -3.57
N GLY A 182 -3.06 -9.98 -3.40
CA GLY A 182 -3.57 -8.99 -4.34
C GLY A 182 -3.00 -9.14 -5.75
N MET A 183 -1.70 -9.41 -5.87
CA MET A 183 -1.07 -9.70 -7.16
C MET A 183 -1.67 -10.94 -7.82
N ILE A 184 -1.84 -12.04 -7.09
CA ILE A 184 -2.44 -13.27 -7.60
C ILE A 184 -3.88 -13.04 -8.04
N LEU A 185 -4.71 -12.39 -7.22
CA LEU A 185 -6.10 -12.06 -7.57
C LEU A 185 -6.21 -11.12 -8.79
N MET A 186 -5.22 -10.23 -9.01
CA MET A 186 -5.14 -9.38 -10.20
C MET A 186 -4.87 -10.16 -11.48
N THR A 187 -4.22 -11.31 -11.40
CA THR A 187 -4.00 -12.18 -12.58
C THR A 187 -5.29 -12.81 -13.07
N GLY A 188 -6.28 -12.95 -12.18
CA GLY A 188 -7.53 -13.68 -12.44
C GLY A 188 -7.41 -15.18 -12.19
N TRP A 189 -6.22 -15.71 -11.88
CA TRP A 189 -6.02 -17.13 -11.58
C TRP A 189 -6.66 -17.52 -10.24
N LYS A 190 -7.30 -18.68 -10.22
CA LYS A 190 -8.00 -19.24 -9.07
C LYS A 190 -7.73 -20.73 -8.88
N GLY A 191 -6.65 -21.25 -9.45
CA GLY A 191 -6.31 -22.67 -9.37
C GLY A 191 -6.63 -23.49 -10.62
N GLU A 192 -6.90 -22.86 -11.80
CA GLU A 192 -7.27 -23.58 -13.02
C GLU A 192 -6.08 -24.21 -13.75
N THR A 193 -4.86 -23.88 -13.35
CA THR A 193 -3.60 -24.37 -13.88
C THR A 193 -2.56 -24.43 -12.78
N ASP A 194 -1.42 -25.04 -13.07
CA ASP A 194 -0.27 -24.97 -12.18
C ASP A 194 0.22 -23.52 -12.02
N PHE A 195 0.81 -23.26 -10.86
CA PHE A 195 1.38 -21.96 -10.50
C PHE A 195 2.90 -22.09 -10.28
N ILE A 196 3.68 -21.15 -10.84
CA ILE A 196 5.14 -21.16 -10.71
C ILE A 196 5.65 -19.83 -10.19
N ASP A 197 6.38 -19.87 -9.07
CA ASP A 197 7.16 -18.77 -8.52
C ASP A 197 8.66 -19.12 -8.60
N PRO A 198 9.35 -18.69 -9.65
CA PRO A 198 10.74 -19.09 -9.89
C PRO A 198 11.79 -18.35 -9.05
N MET A 199 11.37 -17.41 -8.20
CA MET A 199 12.22 -16.63 -7.27
C MET A 199 11.48 -16.44 -5.95
N CYS A 200 11.12 -17.56 -5.29
CA CYS A 200 10.11 -17.61 -4.26
C CYS A 200 10.52 -17.00 -2.91
N GLY A 201 11.79 -16.77 -2.67
CA GLY A 201 12.26 -16.25 -1.40
C GLY A 201 11.76 -17.09 -0.22
N SER A 202 10.96 -16.48 0.66
CA SER A 202 10.34 -17.17 1.82
C SER A 202 9.03 -17.90 1.50
N GLY A 203 8.66 -18.04 0.21
CA GLY A 203 7.48 -18.79 -0.25
C GLY A 203 6.15 -18.05 -0.15
N THR A 204 6.14 -16.72 0.01
CA THR A 204 4.92 -15.96 0.24
C THR A 204 3.92 -16.08 -0.92
N LEU A 205 4.37 -15.90 -2.18
CA LEU A 205 3.50 -16.05 -3.35
C LEU A 205 2.94 -17.47 -3.47
N ALA A 206 3.77 -18.48 -3.26
CA ALA A 206 3.34 -19.87 -3.33
C ALA A 206 2.26 -20.19 -2.28
N ILE A 207 2.44 -19.72 -1.03
CA ILE A 207 1.47 -19.97 0.05
C ILE A 207 0.15 -19.22 -0.24
N GLU A 208 0.20 -17.91 -0.55
CA GLU A 208 -1.02 -17.14 -0.85
C GLU A 208 -1.73 -17.68 -2.12
N ALA A 209 -0.99 -18.22 -3.10
CA ALA A 209 -1.57 -18.92 -4.25
C ALA A 209 -2.36 -20.16 -3.84
N ALA A 210 -1.82 -20.99 -2.95
CA ALA A 210 -2.52 -22.18 -2.45
C ALA A 210 -3.78 -21.81 -1.67
N LEU A 211 -3.72 -20.78 -0.82
CA LEU A 211 -4.90 -20.27 -0.10
C LEU A 211 -6.01 -19.84 -1.06
N ILE A 212 -5.66 -19.10 -2.12
CA ILE A 212 -6.61 -18.63 -3.14
C ILE A 212 -7.14 -19.81 -3.97
N ALA A 213 -6.27 -20.74 -4.40
CA ALA A 213 -6.69 -21.91 -5.17
C ALA A 213 -7.68 -22.78 -4.40
N ARG A 214 -7.40 -23.03 -3.13
CA ARG A 214 -8.27 -23.81 -2.23
C ARG A 214 -9.43 -23.00 -1.67
N ASN A 215 -9.49 -21.71 -1.88
CA ASN A 215 -10.44 -20.79 -1.23
C ASN A 215 -10.42 -20.89 0.30
N MET A 216 -9.22 -21.06 0.86
CA MET A 216 -8.99 -21.10 2.31
C MET A 216 -8.93 -19.70 2.89
N SER A 217 -9.58 -19.50 4.00
CA SER A 217 -9.59 -18.22 4.71
C SER A 217 -8.20 -17.89 5.31
N PRO A 218 -7.59 -16.74 5.02
CA PRO A 218 -6.26 -16.42 5.54
C PRO A 218 -6.24 -16.21 7.06
N GLY A 219 -7.40 -16.02 7.68
CA GLY A 219 -7.57 -15.87 9.12
C GLY A 219 -7.35 -17.15 9.93
N VAL A 220 -7.38 -18.33 9.30
CA VAL A 220 -7.26 -19.64 9.98
C VAL A 220 -5.94 -19.80 10.75
N PHE A 221 -4.87 -19.13 10.34
CA PHE A 221 -3.56 -19.20 10.98
C PHE A 221 -3.38 -18.19 12.11
N ARG A 222 -4.35 -17.31 12.34
CA ARG A 222 -4.23 -16.27 13.35
C ARG A 222 -4.57 -16.82 14.74
N LYS A 223 -3.88 -16.30 15.74
CA LYS A 223 -4.11 -16.68 17.13
C LYS A 223 -5.33 -15.98 17.72
N GLU A 224 -5.57 -14.71 17.33
CA GLU A 224 -6.65 -13.90 17.86
C GLU A 224 -6.95 -12.72 16.92
N PHE A 225 -8.15 -12.16 17.05
CA PHE A 225 -8.55 -10.87 16.51
C PHE A 225 -8.91 -9.92 17.67
N ALA A 226 -8.80 -8.60 17.45
CA ALA A 226 -9.11 -7.65 18.51
C ALA A 226 -10.59 -7.68 18.94
N PHE A 227 -11.51 -7.98 18.02
CA PHE A 227 -12.95 -8.06 18.34
C PHE A 227 -13.28 -9.16 19.37
N GLU A 228 -12.44 -10.18 19.52
CA GLU A 228 -12.63 -11.24 20.52
C GLU A 228 -12.51 -10.75 21.96
N LYS A 229 -11.86 -9.57 22.16
CA LYS A 229 -11.70 -8.92 23.47
C LYS A 229 -12.78 -7.87 23.74
N TRP A 230 -13.73 -7.67 22.81
CA TRP A 230 -14.77 -6.66 22.99
C TRP A 230 -15.90 -7.16 23.89
N PRO A 231 -16.57 -6.28 24.65
CA PRO A 231 -17.64 -6.68 25.57
C PRO A 231 -18.82 -7.36 24.85
N ASP A 232 -19.04 -7.05 23.58
CA ASP A 232 -20.13 -7.59 22.76
C ASP A 232 -19.70 -8.75 21.84
N PHE A 233 -18.55 -9.38 22.11
CA PHE A 233 -18.08 -10.53 21.35
C PHE A 233 -19.06 -11.69 21.41
N ASP A 234 -19.39 -12.25 20.25
CA ASP A 234 -20.26 -13.40 20.07
C ASP A 234 -19.42 -14.62 19.66
N ALA A 235 -19.06 -15.42 20.65
CA ALA A 235 -18.17 -16.57 20.45
C ALA A 235 -18.82 -17.67 19.62
N GLU A 236 -20.13 -17.93 19.76
CA GLU A 236 -20.85 -18.98 19.02
C GLU A 236 -20.93 -18.63 17.53
N LEU A 237 -21.22 -17.35 17.24
CA LEU A 237 -21.22 -16.84 15.88
C LEU A 237 -19.83 -16.94 15.23
N PHE A 238 -18.78 -16.56 15.95
CA PHE A 238 -17.42 -16.61 15.41
C PHE A 238 -16.95 -18.06 15.22
N ASP A 239 -17.27 -18.96 16.15
CA ASP A 239 -16.95 -20.38 16.03
C ASP A 239 -17.61 -21.00 14.79
N THR A 240 -18.85 -20.62 14.48
CA THR A 240 -19.52 -21.03 13.25
C THR A 240 -18.77 -20.56 11.98
N ILE A 241 -18.28 -19.31 11.97
CA ILE A 241 -17.50 -18.76 10.84
C ILE A 241 -16.13 -19.43 10.74
N TYR A 242 -15.48 -19.67 11.87
CA TYR A 242 -14.14 -20.25 11.92
C TYR A 242 -14.13 -21.70 11.42
N ASN A 243 -15.17 -22.48 11.71
CA ASN A 243 -15.29 -23.88 11.32
C ASN A 243 -16.04 -24.10 9.99
N ASP A 244 -16.44 -23.02 9.30
CA ASP A 244 -17.11 -23.12 7.99
C ASP A 244 -16.08 -23.31 6.86
N ASP A 245 -15.84 -24.55 6.48
CA ASP A 245 -15.02 -24.97 5.34
C ASP A 245 -15.83 -25.24 4.06
N SER A 246 -17.15 -24.99 4.08
CA SER A 246 -18.08 -25.32 3.00
C SER A 246 -17.73 -24.68 1.64
N GLN A 247 -16.96 -23.60 1.67
CA GLN A 247 -16.50 -22.87 0.48
C GLN A 247 -15.09 -23.27 0.04
N GLU A 248 -14.39 -24.12 0.79
CA GLU A 248 -13.10 -24.65 0.38
C GLU A 248 -13.23 -25.53 -0.86
N ARG A 249 -12.19 -25.52 -1.69
CA ARG A 249 -12.15 -26.26 -2.95
C ARG A 249 -11.01 -27.24 -2.97
N GLU A 250 -11.20 -28.36 -3.64
CA GLU A 250 -10.11 -29.23 -4.00
C GLU A 250 -9.23 -28.54 -5.05
N PHE A 251 -7.93 -28.55 -4.83
CA PHE A 251 -6.94 -28.06 -5.77
C PHE A 251 -6.26 -29.22 -6.48
N THR A 252 -6.56 -29.40 -7.74
CA THR A 252 -6.11 -30.55 -8.56
C THR A 252 -4.83 -30.29 -9.34
N HIS A 253 -4.34 -29.06 -9.32
CA HIS A 253 -3.07 -28.64 -9.90
C HIS A 253 -1.98 -28.55 -8.82
N HIS A 254 -0.82 -28.00 -9.18
CA HIS A 254 0.30 -27.91 -8.25
C HIS A 254 0.97 -26.53 -8.29
N ILE A 255 1.61 -26.15 -7.19
CA ILE A 255 2.36 -24.91 -7.04
C ILE A 255 3.84 -25.24 -6.87
N TYR A 256 4.65 -24.63 -7.72
CA TYR A 256 6.10 -24.81 -7.73
C TYR A 256 6.79 -23.50 -7.34
N GLY A 257 7.56 -23.53 -6.27
CA GLY A 257 8.44 -22.45 -5.85
C GLY A 257 9.91 -22.82 -6.01
N TYR A 258 10.68 -21.93 -6.57
CA TYR A 258 12.12 -22.13 -6.72
C TYR A 258 12.88 -20.89 -6.21
N ASP A 259 14.06 -21.14 -5.68
CA ASP A 259 15.03 -20.08 -5.38
C ASP A 259 16.44 -20.62 -5.55
N ILE A 260 17.38 -19.76 -5.91
CA ILE A 260 18.79 -20.12 -6.04
C ILE A 260 19.48 -20.22 -4.67
N ASP A 261 18.95 -19.52 -3.66
CA ASP A 261 19.50 -19.55 -2.30
C ASP A 261 18.87 -20.66 -1.47
N MET A 262 19.67 -21.65 -1.10
CA MET A 262 19.24 -22.77 -0.24
C MET A 262 18.66 -22.30 1.11
N LYS A 263 19.08 -21.14 1.65
CA LYS A 263 18.50 -20.60 2.88
C LYS A 263 17.07 -20.15 2.64
N ALA A 264 16.82 -19.47 1.52
CA ALA A 264 15.47 -19.08 1.11
C ALA A 264 14.57 -20.30 0.91
N VAL A 265 15.07 -21.32 0.22
CA VAL A 265 14.38 -22.62 0.03
C VAL A 265 13.99 -23.27 1.37
N ASN A 266 14.92 -23.36 2.32
CA ASN A 266 14.66 -23.94 3.63
C ASN A 266 13.63 -23.12 4.42
N THR A 267 13.72 -21.79 4.38
CA THR A 267 12.74 -20.89 4.98
C THR A 267 11.36 -21.06 4.34
N ALA A 268 11.28 -21.12 3.00
CA ALA A 268 10.03 -21.37 2.29
C ALA A 268 9.40 -22.71 2.66
N ARG A 269 10.19 -23.78 2.69
CA ARG A 269 9.73 -25.12 3.12
C ARG A 269 9.19 -25.14 4.55
N LEU A 270 9.85 -24.39 5.46
CA LEU A 270 9.37 -24.27 6.85
C LEU A 270 8.02 -23.55 6.89
N ASN A 271 7.86 -22.45 6.18
CA ASN A 271 6.62 -21.68 6.11
C ASN A 271 5.48 -22.48 5.45
N VAL A 272 5.76 -23.20 4.35
CA VAL A 272 4.78 -24.08 3.68
C VAL A 272 4.29 -25.19 4.63
N ARG A 273 5.21 -25.82 5.41
CA ARG A 273 4.84 -26.81 6.43
C ARG A 273 3.99 -26.19 7.53
N ALA A 274 4.35 -25.01 8.02
CA ALA A 274 3.58 -24.30 9.04
C ALA A 274 2.18 -23.91 8.56
N ALA A 275 2.03 -23.67 7.26
CA ALA A 275 0.72 -23.45 6.61
C ALA A 275 -0.06 -24.74 6.32
N GLY A 276 0.51 -25.94 6.55
CA GLY A 276 -0.14 -27.22 6.22
C GLY A 276 -0.30 -27.51 4.73
N LEU A 277 0.41 -26.80 3.85
CA LEU A 277 0.22 -26.81 2.40
C LEU A 277 1.27 -27.65 1.63
N SER A 278 1.96 -28.55 2.33
CA SER A 278 3.03 -29.37 1.73
C SER A 278 2.56 -30.33 0.65
N LYS A 279 1.26 -30.60 0.55
CA LYS A 279 0.66 -31.43 -0.51
C LYS A 279 0.47 -30.65 -1.81
N ASP A 280 0.20 -29.35 -1.70
CA ASP A 280 -0.13 -28.47 -2.82
C ASP A 280 1.09 -27.74 -3.37
N ILE A 281 2.17 -27.65 -2.57
CA ILE A 281 3.34 -26.81 -2.88
C ILE A 281 4.63 -27.61 -2.81
N THR A 282 5.41 -27.58 -3.87
CA THR A 282 6.80 -28.06 -3.92
C THR A 282 7.76 -26.88 -3.96
N ILE A 283 8.74 -26.85 -3.05
CA ILE A 283 9.79 -25.83 -3.02
C ILE A 283 11.15 -26.50 -3.24
N ASP A 284 11.87 -26.09 -4.29
CA ASP A 284 13.16 -26.65 -4.62
C ASP A 284 14.23 -25.59 -4.92
N CYS A 285 15.50 -26.00 -4.75
CA CYS A 285 16.64 -25.15 -5.06
C CYS A 285 16.98 -25.30 -6.54
N ALA A 286 16.76 -24.21 -7.30
CA ALA A 286 17.14 -24.17 -8.71
C ALA A 286 17.39 -22.74 -9.16
N ASP A 287 18.35 -22.56 -10.07
CA ASP A 287 18.49 -21.31 -10.81
C ASP A 287 17.43 -21.27 -11.91
N PHE A 288 16.65 -20.19 -11.98
CA PHE A 288 15.65 -19.99 -13.03
C PHE A 288 16.24 -20.11 -14.44
N LYS A 289 17.51 -19.83 -14.60
CA LYS A 289 18.24 -19.98 -15.84
C LYS A 289 18.22 -21.43 -16.35
N ASP A 290 18.32 -22.40 -15.45
CA ASP A 290 18.55 -23.81 -15.81
C ASP A 290 17.34 -24.71 -15.51
N PHE A 291 16.32 -24.20 -14.83
CA PHE A 291 15.21 -25.03 -14.38
C PHE A 291 14.29 -25.44 -15.55
N THR A 292 13.85 -26.68 -15.53
CA THR A 292 12.93 -27.23 -16.52
C THR A 292 11.49 -26.94 -16.14
N LYS A 293 10.68 -26.50 -17.10
CA LYS A 293 9.26 -26.23 -16.89
C LYS A 293 8.54 -27.50 -16.39
N PRO A 294 7.90 -27.48 -15.20
CA PRO A 294 7.32 -28.67 -14.58
C PRO A 294 5.99 -29.09 -15.21
N ALA A 295 5.29 -28.17 -15.90
CA ALA A 295 3.96 -28.39 -16.48
C ALA A 295 3.80 -27.65 -17.82
N GLU A 296 2.95 -28.15 -18.70
CA GLU A 296 2.69 -27.51 -20.01
C GLU A 296 1.95 -26.19 -19.85
N LYS A 297 0.88 -26.17 -19.05
CA LYS A 297 0.08 -24.98 -18.77
C LYS A 297 0.28 -24.52 -17.34
N SER A 298 0.76 -23.32 -17.19
CA SER A 298 1.01 -22.72 -15.90
C SER A 298 0.90 -21.20 -15.97
N ILE A 299 0.67 -20.58 -14.83
CA ILE A 299 0.88 -19.15 -14.66
C ILE A 299 2.19 -18.92 -13.90
N LEU A 300 3.00 -17.98 -14.37
CA LEU A 300 4.19 -17.56 -13.65
C LEU A 300 3.94 -16.22 -12.97
N VAL A 301 4.23 -16.12 -11.69
CA VAL A 301 4.24 -14.85 -10.96
C VAL A 301 5.60 -14.67 -10.31
N VAL A 302 6.30 -13.64 -10.74
CA VAL A 302 7.71 -13.45 -10.39
C VAL A 302 7.88 -12.13 -9.66
N ASN A 303 8.49 -12.21 -8.48
CA ASN A 303 8.95 -11.08 -7.70
C ASN A 303 10.49 -11.06 -7.66
N PRO A 304 11.16 -10.61 -8.74
CA PRO A 304 12.62 -10.65 -8.81
C PRO A 304 13.25 -9.61 -7.89
N PRO A 305 14.54 -9.70 -7.57
CA PRO A 305 15.25 -8.65 -6.83
C PRO A 305 15.23 -7.33 -7.59
N TYR A 306 15.06 -6.19 -6.87
CA TYR A 306 14.94 -4.85 -7.48
C TYR A 306 16.25 -4.06 -7.52
N GLY A 307 17.34 -4.61 -6.95
CA GLY A 307 18.64 -3.99 -7.00
C GLY A 307 18.98 -2.99 -5.89
N GLU A 308 18.21 -2.93 -4.82
CA GLU A 308 18.64 -2.20 -3.63
C GLU A 308 19.88 -2.84 -2.97
N ARG A 309 20.13 -4.13 -3.27
CA ARG A 309 21.20 -4.97 -2.69
C ARG A 309 22.07 -5.69 -3.72
N ILE A 310 21.78 -5.52 -5.00
CA ILE A 310 22.50 -6.15 -6.11
C ILE A 310 23.07 -5.06 -7.02
N SER A 311 24.32 -5.22 -7.49
CA SER A 311 24.91 -4.28 -8.44
C SER A 311 24.09 -4.17 -9.73
N THR A 312 23.97 -2.97 -10.27
CA THR A 312 23.14 -2.69 -11.44
C THR A 312 23.41 -3.59 -12.66
N PRO A 313 24.67 -3.91 -13.04
CA PRO A 313 24.92 -4.82 -14.16
C PRO A 313 24.37 -6.22 -13.95
N ASN A 314 24.53 -6.78 -12.75
CA ASN A 314 24.01 -8.12 -12.42
C ASN A 314 22.48 -8.12 -12.40
N LEU A 315 21.86 -7.03 -11.94
CA LEU A 315 20.41 -6.87 -11.94
C LEU A 315 19.83 -6.93 -13.37
N LEU A 316 20.36 -6.14 -14.31
CA LEU A 316 19.90 -6.14 -15.69
C LEU A 316 20.11 -7.48 -16.38
N ASN A 317 21.21 -8.19 -16.07
CA ASN A 317 21.44 -9.55 -16.57
C ASN A 317 20.38 -10.53 -16.05
N THR A 318 19.95 -10.40 -14.79
CA THR A 318 18.86 -11.21 -14.24
C THR A 318 17.55 -10.98 -15.00
N TYR A 319 17.19 -9.73 -15.27
CA TYR A 319 15.95 -9.45 -16.03
C TYR A 319 16.05 -9.86 -17.51
N LYS A 320 17.23 -9.74 -18.13
CA LYS A 320 17.48 -10.28 -19.46
C LYS A 320 17.32 -11.81 -19.47
N MET A 321 17.88 -12.50 -18.50
CA MET A 321 17.73 -13.95 -18.34
C MET A 321 16.27 -14.34 -18.16
N ILE A 322 15.51 -13.62 -17.30
CA ILE A 322 14.05 -13.84 -17.19
C ILE A 322 13.38 -13.73 -18.56
N GLY A 323 13.65 -12.68 -19.31
CA GLY A 323 13.10 -12.49 -20.64
C GLY A 323 13.41 -13.63 -21.62
N GLU A 324 14.66 -14.08 -21.66
CA GLU A 324 15.09 -15.21 -22.52
C GLU A 324 14.41 -16.53 -22.09
N ARG A 325 14.31 -16.78 -20.78
CA ARG A 325 13.59 -17.96 -20.28
C ARG A 325 12.11 -17.95 -20.65
N LEU A 326 11.45 -16.81 -20.48
CA LEU A 326 10.04 -16.66 -20.85
C LEU A 326 9.83 -16.96 -22.33
N LYS A 327 10.66 -16.42 -23.23
CA LYS A 327 10.54 -16.63 -24.66
C LYS A 327 10.73 -18.09 -25.10
N HIS A 328 11.70 -18.79 -24.50
CA HIS A 328 12.13 -20.09 -25.02
C HIS A 328 11.62 -21.29 -24.23
N ALA A 329 11.30 -21.14 -22.93
CA ALA A 329 10.87 -22.24 -22.08
C ALA A 329 9.39 -22.19 -21.72
N PHE A 330 8.73 -21.03 -21.81
CA PHE A 330 7.36 -20.85 -21.35
C PHE A 330 6.37 -20.44 -22.43
N MET A 331 6.63 -20.84 -23.66
CA MET A 331 5.65 -20.63 -24.75
C MET A 331 4.29 -21.23 -24.39
N GLY A 332 3.23 -20.50 -24.72
CA GLY A 332 1.85 -20.87 -24.41
C GLY A 332 1.39 -20.54 -22.99
N ASN A 333 2.24 -19.89 -22.18
CA ASN A 333 1.94 -19.53 -20.79
C ASN A 333 1.81 -18.02 -20.62
N GLU A 334 1.33 -17.62 -19.43
CA GLU A 334 1.29 -16.24 -19.00
C GLU A 334 2.31 -16.01 -17.88
N ALA A 335 3.04 -14.90 -17.98
CA ALA A 335 3.96 -14.49 -16.94
C ALA A 335 3.63 -13.10 -16.44
N TRP A 336 3.72 -12.92 -15.13
CA TRP A 336 3.53 -11.65 -14.45
C TRP A 336 4.79 -11.31 -13.67
N VAL A 337 5.33 -10.11 -13.88
CA VAL A 337 6.58 -9.68 -13.25
C VAL A 337 6.37 -8.37 -12.52
N LEU A 338 6.79 -8.33 -11.25
CA LEU A 338 6.80 -7.14 -10.42
C LEU A 338 8.17 -6.45 -10.50
N SER A 339 8.19 -5.12 -10.70
CA SER A 339 9.39 -4.30 -10.54
C SER A 339 9.01 -2.82 -10.41
N TYR A 340 9.90 -2.00 -9.88
CA TYR A 340 9.74 -0.54 -9.89
C TYR A 340 10.64 0.15 -10.92
N ARG A 341 11.65 -0.55 -11.47
CA ARG A 341 12.63 0.01 -12.39
C ARG A 341 12.22 -0.22 -13.85
N GLN A 342 12.10 0.87 -14.60
CA GLN A 342 11.76 0.81 -16.01
C GLN A 342 12.83 0.07 -16.83
N GLU A 343 14.13 0.29 -16.53
CA GLU A 343 15.25 -0.37 -17.21
C GLU A 343 15.26 -1.89 -17.02
N CYS A 344 14.77 -2.39 -15.90
CA CYS A 344 14.59 -3.82 -15.66
C CYS A 344 13.55 -4.41 -16.61
N PHE A 345 12.43 -3.74 -16.80
CA PHE A 345 11.41 -4.18 -17.74
C PHE A 345 11.86 -4.11 -19.20
N GLU A 346 12.69 -3.13 -19.55
CA GLU A 346 13.29 -3.03 -20.89
C GLU A 346 14.26 -4.20 -21.14
N ALA A 347 15.02 -4.61 -20.12
CA ALA A 347 15.93 -5.74 -20.20
C ALA A 347 15.22 -7.09 -20.46
N ILE A 348 13.96 -7.28 -20.04
CA ILE A 348 13.15 -8.46 -20.35
C ILE A 348 12.98 -8.62 -21.88
N GLY A 349 12.93 -7.52 -22.63
CA GLY A 349 12.85 -7.54 -24.08
C GLY A 349 11.55 -8.11 -24.64
N LEU A 350 10.47 -8.13 -23.85
CA LEU A 350 9.10 -8.50 -24.22
C LEU A 350 8.16 -7.31 -24.05
N LYS A 351 7.15 -7.22 -24.92
CA LYS A 351 6.12 -6.20 -24.80
C LYS A 351 5.02 -6.66 -23.84
N PRO A 352 4.77 -5.95 -22.72
CA PRO A 352 3.71 -6.33 -21.80
C PRO A 352 2.32 -6.13 -22.42
N SER A 353 1.40 -7.05 -22.15
CA SER A 353 -0.01 -6.93 -22.52
C SER A 353 -0.79 -6.04 -21.54
N ILE A 354 -0.42 -6.09 -20.24
CA ILE A 354 -1.04 -5.31 -19.17
C ILE A 354 0.04 -4.70 -18.29
N LYS A 355 -0.24 -3.52 -17.73
CA LYS A 355 0.56 -2.84 -16.70
C LYS A 355 -0.35 -2.39 -15.59
N ILE A 356 -0.08 -2.80 -14.36
CA ILE A 356 -0.85 -2.43 -13.18
C ILE A 356 0.08 -1.75 -12.19
N PRO A 357 -0.17 -0.49 -11.79
CA PRO A 357 0.59 0.14 -10.73
C PRO A 357 0.19 -0.48 -9.38
N VAL A 358 1.19 -0.84 -8.59
CA VAL A 358 1.05 -1.38 -7.23
C VAL A 358 2.13 -0.80 -6.33
N PHE A 359 1.92 -0.86 -5.01
CA PHE A 359 2.88 -0.33 -4.05
C PHE A 359 3.44 -1.45 -3.18
N ASN A 360 4.76 -1.62 -3.21
CA ASN A 360 5.48 -2.50 -2.28
C ASN A 360 6.17 -1.63 -1.21
N GLY A 361 5.52 -1.50 -0.05
CA GLY A 361 5.91 -0.53 0.97
C GLY A 361 5.79 0.91 0.44
N SER A 362 6.91 1.63 0.37
CA SER A 362 6.99 2.99 -0.20
C SER A 362 7.31 3.00 -1.70
N LEU A 363 7.68 1.85 -2.27
CA LEU A 363 8.09 1.76 -3.68
C LEU A 363 6.86 1.69 -4.59
N GLU A 364 6.78 2.61 -5.55
CA GLU A 364 5.81 2.57 -6.63
C GLU A 364 6.31 1.58 -7.69
N CYS A 365 5.66 0.43 -7.76
CA CYS A 365 5.99 -0.67 -8.67
C CYS A 365 4.98 -0.77 -9.80
N GLU A 366 5.36 -1.45 -10.86
CA GLU A 366 4.44 -1.95 -11.87
C GLU A 366 4.41 -3.48 -11.85
N PHE A 367 3.22 -4.06 -11.92
CA PHE A 367 2.99 -5.48 -12.12
C PHE A 367 2.56 -5.69 -13.57
N ARG A 368 3.42 -6.34 -14.36
CA ARG A 368 3.28 -6.45 -15.82
C ARG A 368 2.97 -7.86 -16.27
N LYS A 369 1.93 -8.02 -17.09
CA LYS A 369 1.57 -9.27 -17.76
C LYS A 369 2.31 -9.40 -19.08
N TYR A 370 2.87 -10.56 -19.33
CA TYR A 370 3.45 -11.00 -20.59
C TYR A 370 2.71 -12.25 -21.05
N SER A 371 2.03 -12.17 -22.19
CA SER A 371 1.45 -13.34 -22.87
C SER A 371 2.51 -13.88 -23.82
N ILE A 372 2.91 -15.13 -23.62
CA ILE A 372 4.03 -15.74 -24.32
C ILE A 372 3.45 -16.69 -25.38
N PHE A 373 3.68 -16.39 -26.64
CA PHE A 373 3.21 -17.14 -27.79
C PHE A 373 4.35 -17.36 -28.79
N ASP A 374 4.21 -18.35 -29.60
CA ASP A 374 5.14 -18.59 -30.71
C ASP A 374 4.85 -17.65 -31.87
N GLY A 375 5.88 -17.16 -32.55
CA GLY A 375 5.74 -16.25 -33.70
C GLY A 375 5.42 -14.79 -33.35
N THR A 376 4.77 -14.11 -34.29
CA THR A 376 4.43 -12.69 -34.17
C THR A 376 3.04 -12.48 -33.55
N MET A 377 2.82 -11.33 -32.91
CA MET A 377 1.50 -10.91 -32.38
C MET A 377 0.40 -10.98 -33.47
N LYS A 378 0.76 -10.78 -34.73
CA LYS A 378 -0.18 -10.79 -35.84
C LYS A 378 -0.62 -12.24 -36.17
N GLU A 379 0.30 -13.16 -36.20
CA GLU A 379 0.05 -14.59 -36.41
C GLU A 379 -0.79 -15.15 -35.27
N PHE A 380 -0.40 -14.90 -34.02
CA PHE A 380 -1.15 -15.33 -32.86
C PHE A 380 -2.63 -14.87 -32.88
N ARG A 381 -2.90 -13.61 -33.32
CA ARG A 381 -4.28 -13.10 -33.43
C ARG A 381 -5.03 -13.73 -34.61
N GLN A 382 -4.34 -14.05 -35.72
CA GLN A 382 -4.95 -14.72 -36.86
C GLN A 382 -5.37 -16.17 -36.57
N GLU A 383 -4.66 -16.80 -35.62
CA GLU A 383 -4.97 -18.14 -35.09
C GLU A 383 -6.04 -18.12 -34.00
N GLY A 384 -6.67 -16.95 -33.73
CA GLY A 384 -7.72 -16.79 -32.72
C GLY A 384 -7.20 -16.53 -31.30
N GLY A 385 -5.91 -16.28 -31.14
CA GLY A 385 -5.29 -16.00 -29.85
C GLY A 385 -5.77 -14.68 -29.24
N ILE A 386 -6.15 -14.70 -27.98
CA ILE A 386 -6.64 -13.55 -27.21
C ILE A 386 -5.53 -13.05 -26.30
N VAL A 387 -5.01 -11.85 -26.57
CA VAL A 387 -3.96 -11.21 -25.74
C VAL A 387 -4.55 -10.53 -24.52
N LYS A 388 -5.80 -10.08 -24.62
CA LYS A 388 -6.53 -9.42 -23.54
C LYS A 388 -7.97 -9.90 -23.56
N THR A 389 -8.45 -10.35 -22.42
CA THR A 389 -9.87 -10.68 -22.26
C THR A 389 -10.73 -9.41 -22.34
N GLU A 390 -12.03 -9.56 -22.60
CA GLU A 390 -12.96 -8.42 -22.65
C GLU A 390 -13.04 -7.71 -21.28
N ASP A 391 -12.95 -8.47 -20.17
CA ASP A 391 -12.91 -7.89 -18.82
C ASP A 391 -11.63 -7.08 -18.58
N GLU A 392 -10.48 -7.56 -19.03
CA GLU A 392 -9.22 -6.82 -18.98
C GLU A 392 -9.27 -5.53 -19.80
N LYS A 393 -9.89 -5.56 -20.99
CA LYS A 393 -10.12 -4.37 -21.83
C LYS A 393 -11.06 -3.38 -21.11
N ARG A 394 -12.13 -3.87 -20.51
CA ARG A 394 -13.10 -3.06 -19.75
C ARG A 394 -12.44 -2.38 -18.56
N GLN A 395 -11.65 -3.12 -17.77
CA GLN A 395 -10.91 -2.57 -16.62
C GLN A 395 -9.88 -1.51 -17.05
N MET A 396 -9.19 -1.73 -18.18
CA MET A 396 -8.25 -0.73 -18.73
C MET A 396 -8.98 0.53 -19.21
N ALA A 397 -10.14 0.40 -19.83
CA ALA A 397 -10.95 1.53 -20.26
C ALA A 397 -11.47 2.35 -19.08
N GLU A 398 -11.93 1.68 -18.02
CA GLU A 398 -12.32 2.34 -16.77
C GLU A 398 -11.16 3.07 -16.10
N LYS A 399 -9.99 2.42 -15.97
CA LYS A 399 -8.79 3.06 -15.42
C LYS A 399 -8.37 4.29 -16.25
N HIS A 400 -8.43 4.22 -17.57
CA HIS A 400 -8.16 5.35 -18.45
C HIS A 400 -9.16 6.49 -18.25
N ARG A 401 -10.45 6.17 -18.08
CA ARG A 401 -11.51 7.14 -17.80
C ARG A 401 -11.29 7.82 -16.45
N PHE A 402 -10.94 7.06 -15.39
CA PHE A 402 -10.61 7.60 -14.07
C PHE A 402 -9.35 8.49 -14.09
N LYS A 403 -8.30 8.07 -14.80
CA LYS A 403 -7.08 8.87 -14.94
C LYS A 403 -7.36 10.19 -15.66
N LYS A 404 -8.10 10.15 -16.76
CA LYS A 404 -8.50 11.34 -17.53
C LYS A 404 -9.37 12.30 -16.70
N ASN A 405 -10.31 11.78 -15.93
CA ASN A 405 -11.15 12.58 -15.02
C ASN A 405 -10.32 13.21 -13.89
N ARG A 406 -9.34 12.50 -13.34
CA ARG A 406 -8.43 13.02 -12.30
C ARG A 406 -7.53 14.12 -12.84
N GLU A 407 -6.95 13.94 -14.04
CA GLU A 407 -6.14 14.96 -14.71
C GLU A 407 -6.98 16.19 -15.06
N PHE A 408 -8.23 15.99 -15.49
CA PHE A 408 -9.18 17.08 -15.75
C PHE A 408 -9.53 17.85 -14.48
N LYS A 409 -9.80 17.13 -13.37
CA LYS A 409 -10.08 17.77 -12.08
C LYS A 409 -8.86 18.54 -11.56
N LYS A 410 -7.65 17.97 -11.68
CA LYS A 410 -6.41 18.65 -11.29
C LYS A 410 -6.18 19.94 -12.09
N ARG A 411 -6.46 19.95 -13.40
CA ARG A 411 -6.40 21.19 -14.22
C ARG A 411 -7.43 22.22 -13.79
N LEU A 412 -8.67 21.80 -13.47
CA LEU A 412 -9.69 22.72 -12.96
C LEU A 412 -9.28 23.35 -11.62
N ASP A 413 -8.68 22.56 -10.72
CA ASP A 413 -8.20 23.05 -9.43
C ASP A 413 -7.01 24.02 -9.62
N GLU A 414 -6.06 23.72 -10.51
CA GLU A 414 -4.94 24.62 -10.90
C GLU A 414 -5.42 25.91 -11.56
N ASP A 415 -6.43 25.82 -12.44
CA ASP A 415 -7.05 27.01 -13.08
C ASP A 415 -7.82 27.86 -12.06
N ALA A 416 -8.47 27.26 -11.08
CA ALA A 416 -9.15 27.95 -10.00
C ALA A 416 -8.17 28.65 -9.05
N GLU A 417 -7.07 28.00 -8.67
CA GLU A 417 -5.99 28.60 -7.87
C GLU A 417 -5.32 29.79 -8.60
N ASN A 418 -5.06 29.65 -9.90
CA ASN A 418 -4.53 30.74 -10.72
C ASN A 418 -5.50 31.94 -10.82
N ALA A 419 -6.79 31.66 -10.98
CA ALA A 419 -7.82 32.71 -11.00
C ALA A 419 -7.95 33.44 -9.65
N GLU A 420 -7.84 32.73 -8.52
CA GLU A 420 -7.79 33.34 -7.19
C GLU A 420 -6.52 34.17 -6.97
N ALA A 421 -5.35 33.70 -7.44
CA ALA A 421 -4.10 34.43 -7.38
C ALA A 421 -4.18 35.73 -8.19
N ASP A 422 -4.79 35.71 -9.37
CA ASP A 422 -5.02 36.90 -10.20
C ASP A 422 -5.98 37.90 -9.52
N ILE A 423 -7.04 37.42 -8.88
CA ILE A 423 -7.96 38.27 -8.11
C ILE A 423 -7.24 38.89 -6.91
N ARG A 424 -6.39 38.15 -6.19
CA ARG A 424 -5.57 38.69 -5.09
C ARG A 424 -4.60 39.75 -5.57
N SER A 425 -3.90 39.49 -6.69
CA SER A 425 -2.96 40.45 -7.28
C SER A 425 -3.67 41.72 -7.77
N PHE A 426 -4.88 41.59 -8.33
CA PHE A 426 -5.71 42.73 -8.74
C PHE A 426 -6.19 43.55 -7.53
N LYS A 427 -6.61 42.93 -6.44
CA LYS A 427 -6.97 43.61 -5.20
C LYS A 427 -5.77 44.31 -4.58
N PHE A 428 -4.60 43.72 -4.59
CA PHE A 428 -3.37 44.32 -4.06
C PHE A 428 -2.98 45.59 -4.86
N ARG A 429 -2.97 45.52 -6.20
CA ARG A 429 -2.69 46.67 -7.08
C ARG A 429 -3.74 47.77 -6.96
N SER A 430 -5.01 47.43 -6.69
CA SER A 430 -6.06 48.43 -6.45
C SER A 430 -5.93 49.11 -5.09
N PHE A 431 -5.33 48.46 -4.10
CA PHE A 431 -5.05 49.02 -2.76
C PHE A 431 -3.87 49.97 -2.78
N GLU A 432 -2.81 49.63 -3.53
CA GLU A 432 -1.65 50.54 -3.74
C GLU A 432 -2.06 51.82 -4.49
N ARG A 433 -2.86 51.71 -5.56
CA ARG A 433 -3.38 52.88 -6.28
C ARG A 433 -4.28 53.79 -5.42
N ARG A 434 -4.95 53.26 -4.38
CA ARG A 434 -5.70 54.08 -3.42
C ARG A 434 -4.78 54.79 -2.42
N LYS A 435 -3.70 54.16 -1.97
CA LYS A 435 -2.71 54.79 -1.09
C LYS A 435 -1.99 55.93 -1.78
N ASP A 436 -1.57 55.76 -3.02
CA ASP A 436 -0.90 56.82 -3.81
C ASP A 436 -1.82 58.02 -4.09
N ASN A 437 -3.15 57.84 -4.11
CA ASN A 437 -4.09 58.95 -4.30
C ASN A 437 -4.44 59.68 -3.00
N ASP A 438 -4.33 59.05 -1.83
CA ASP A 438 -4.56 59.72 -0.53
C ASP A 438 -3.31 60.54 -0.11
N ASP A 439 -2.12 60.09 -0.42
CA ASP A 439 -0.87 60.86 -0.15
C ASP A 439 -0.68 62.10 -1.03
N ARG A 440 -1.44 62.22 -2.14
CA ARG A 440 -1.41 63.41 -3.02
C ARG A 440 -2.46 64.48 -2.69
N ARG A 441 -3.32 64.26 -1.66
CA ARG A 441 -4.34 65.22 -1.24
C ARG A 441 -3.93 66.19 -0.13
N GLY A 442 -2.66 66.17 0.27
CA GLY A 442 -2.13 67.06 1.29
C GLY A 442 -1.02 67.97 0.77
N SER A 443 -1.26 68.93 -0.07
CA SER A 443 -0.52 70.23 -0.06
C SER A 443 -0.86 71.10 -1.31
N PHE A 444 -1.40 72.30 -1.04
CA PHE A 444 -1.39 73.58 -1.82
C PHE A 444 -2.07 73.61 -3.20
N GLY A 445 -3.07 74.42 -3.43
CA GLY A 445 -3.01 75.87 -3.43
C GLY A 445 -2.95 76.40 -4.86
N GLY A 446 -4.13 76.81 -5.39
CA GLY A 446 -4.40 77.86 -6.33
C GLY A 446 -3.55 78.02 -7.61
N LYS A 447 -4.19 77.78 -8.74
CA LYS A 447 -4.32 78.81 -9.82
C LYS A 447 -5.10 78.21 -10.99
N ARG A 448 -6.16 78.93 -11.36
CA ARG A 448 -6.92 78.80 -12.59
C ARG A 448 -6.02 78.96 -13.79
N PHE A 449 -6.17 78.25 -14.85
CA PHE A 449 -6.29 78.80 -16.22
C PHE A 449 -6.86 77.73 -17.18
N ASN A 450 -7.54 78.21 -18.13
CA ASN A 450 -8.46 77.73 -19.13
C ASN A 450 -7.84 76.86 -20.24
N ARG A 451 -8.74 76.04 -20.79
CA ARG A 451 -9.09 75.93 -22.22
C ARG A 451 -8.35 74.98 -23.13
N ASP A 452 -9.18 74.10 -23.66
CA ASP A 452 -9.30 73.62 -25.05
C ASP A 452 -8.07 73.05 -25.79
N GLU A 453 -8.14 71.81 -26.20
CA GLU A 453 -8.27 71.44 -27.61
C GLU A 453 -8.26 69.91 -27.82
N GLU A 454 -9.22 69.52 -28.64
CA GLU A 454 -9.33 68.24 -29.32
C GLU A 454 -8.15 67.95 -30.23
N LYS A 455 -7.91 66.69 -30.48
CA LYS A 455 -7.66 65.96 -31.73
C LYS A 455 -7.01 64.61 -31.44
N SER A 456 -7.63 63.51 -31.66
CA SER A 456 -7.93 62.71 -32.87
C SER A 456 -6.68 62.06 -33.50
N PHE A 457 -6.91 60.78 -33.85
CA PHE A 457 -6.20 59.89 -34.79
C PHE A 457 -4.92 59.24 -34.28
N GLY A 458 -4.77 57.94 -34.39
CA GLY A 458 -4.75 57.07 -35.46
C GLY A 458 -4.09 55.75 -35.11
N GLY A 459 -4.66 54.66 -35.49
CA GLY A 459 -4.10 53.34 -35.38
C GLY A 459 -2.95 53.06 -36.32
N LYS A 460 -2.19 52.06 -35.97
CA LYS A 460 -1.59 51.16 -36.97
C LYS A 460 -1.20 49.81 -36.32
N ARG A 461 -1.76 48.76 -36.91
CA ARG A 461 -1.18 47.41 -36.94
C ARG A 461 0.19 47.45 -37.60
N PHE A 462 1.08 46.57 -37.24
CA PHE A 462 1.91 45.77 -38.14
C PHE A 462 2.58 44.64 -37.35
N ASP A 463 2.39 43.55 -37.84
CA ASP A 463 2.92 42.27 -38.16
C ASP A 463 4.44 42.07 -38.04
N ARG A 464 4.76 40.86 -37.63
CA ARG A 464 5.67 39.85 -38.21
C ARG A 464 7.18 39.91 -37.95
N ASP A 465 7.57 38.76 -37.48
CA ASP A 465 8.66 37.85 -37.95
C ASP A 465 10.13 38.11 -37.59
N GLU A 466 10.74 36.95 -37.36
CA GLU A 466 12.11 36.46 -37.62
C GLU A 466 13.12 36.47 -36.45
N GLU A 467 13.40 35.27 -36.00
CA GLU A 467 14.57 34.36 -36.22
C GLU A 467 15.99 34.96 -36.00
N LYS A 468 16.78 34.02 -35.43
CA LYS A 468 18.25 33.84 -35.44
C LYS A 468 18.99 34.22 -34.18
N SER A 469 19.49 33.25 -33.48
CA SER A 469 20.65 32.34 -33.61
C SER A 469 21.97 32.96 -33.11
N PHE A 470 22.80 32.06 -32.50
CA PHE A 470 24.24 32.17 -32.18
C PHE A 470 24.60 32.98 -30.91
N GLY A 471 25.37 32.46 -30.01
CA GLY A 471 26.65 31.84 -30.06
C GLY A 471 27.30 31.62 -28.69
N LYS A 472 28.07 30.62 -28.71
CA LYS A 472 29.12 30.09 -27.86
C LYS A 472 30.07 31.07 -27.13
N ARG A 473 30.64 30.50 -26.08
CA ARG A 473 32.00 30.58 -25.49
C ARG A 473 31.95 30.99 -24.03
N GLY A 474 32.62 30.38 -23.14
CA GLY A 474 33.87 29.65 -22.89
C GLY A 474 34.16 29.90 -21.42
N GLY A 475 34.51 29.03 -20.60
CA GLY A 475 35.70 28.28 -20.37
C GLY A 475 36.64 28.98 -19.38
N LYS A 476 37.01 28.23 -18.32
CA LYS A 476 38.26 28.18 -17.54
C LYS A 476 37.92 27.81 -16.09
N SER A 477 38.19 26.60 -15.56
CA SER A 477 39.44 25.98 -15.12
C SER A 477 40.26 26.83 -14.13
N PHE A 478 40.50 26.23 -13.00
CA PHE A 478 41.62 26.24 -12.06
C PHE A 478 41.11 25.78 -10.71
N GLY A 479 41.62 24.82 -9.96
CA GLY A 479 42.92 24.21 -9.92
C GLY A 479 43.21 23.86 -8.46
N ARG A 480 43.59 22.59 -8.23
CA ARG A 480 44.54 22.05 -7.28
C ARG A 480 44.65 22.52 -5.82
N GLY A 481 44.78 21.49 -4.96
CA GLY A 481 45.52 21.47 -3.72
C GLY A 481 44.95 20.46 -2.76
N ARG A 482 45.39 19.24 -2.67
CA ARG A 482 46.55 18.61 -2.05
C ARG A 482 46.47 18.51 -0.53
N ASP A 483 46.46 17.26 -0.09
CA ASP A 483 47.22 16.57 0.97
C ASP A 483 46.83 16.78 2.44
N GLY A 484 46.73 15.63 3.12
CA GLY A 484 46.81 15.57 4.57
C GLY A 484 46.34 14.23 5.17
N GLU A 485 47.16 13.16 4.95
CA GLU A 485 47.19 11.98 5.82
C GLU A 485 47.41 12.38 7.28
N LYS A 486 46.78 11.67 8.19
CA LYS A 486 47.44 11.13 9.41
C LYS A 486 46.60 10.06 10.10
N SER A 487 47.15 8.89 10.14
CA SER A 487 46.92 7.75 11.01
C SER A 487 47.17 8.04 12.49
N PHE A 488 46.44 7.32 13.37
CA PHE A 488 46.84 6.80 14.69
C PHE A 488 45.65 5.94 15.16
N GLY A 489 45.64 4.70 15.42
CA GLY A 489 46.56 3.76 15.99
C GLY A 489 46.48 3.71 17.53
N LYS A 490 45.84 2.62 18.03
CA LYS A 490 45.97 1.93 19.36
C LYS A 490 44.58 1.58 19.87
N GLY A 491 44.15 0.36 20.09
CA GLY A 491 44.82 -0.76 20.70
C GLY A 491 44.54 -0.79 22.20
N PHE A 492 43.55 -1.58 22.63
CA PHE A 492 43.57 -2.11 24.01
C PHE A 492 42.94 -3.50 24.03
N LYS A 493 43.79 -4.41 24.51
CA LYS A 493 43.55 -5.81 24.93
C LYS A 493 43.11 -5.83 26.40
N GLY A 494 42.45 -6.88 26.79
CA GLY A 494 42.39 -7.37 28.16
C GLY A 494 40.97 -7.83 28.51
N ASP A 495 40.71 -8.91 29.03
CA ASP A 495 41.15 -10.19 29.43
C ASP A 495 40.00 -10.88 30.19
N ARG A 496 39.75 -12.14 29.81
CA ARG A 496 39.43 -13.35 30.62
C ARG A 496 38.74 -13.23 32.00
N LYS A 497 37.72 -14.04 32.14
CA LYS A 497 37.47 -15.19 33.10
C LYS A 497 35.98 -15.15 33.50
N GLY A 498 35.31 -16.23 33.56
CA GLY A 498 35.24 -17.59 34.00
C GLY A 498 33.76 -17.97 33.98
N GLY A 499 33.39 -19.01 33.53
CA GLY A 499 33.30 -20.38 33.81
C GLY A 499 32.35 -20.71 34.95
N ARG A 500 31.23 -21.39 34.61
CA ARG A 500 30.67 -22.50 35.38
C ARG A 500 29.58 -23.19 34.57
N GLY A 501 29.83 -24.45 34.25
CA GLY A 501 28.88 -25.37 33.71
C GLY A 501 27.90 -25.88 34.78
N PHE A 502 26.77 -26.35 34.32
CA PHE A 502 25.97 -27.33 35.04
C PHE A 502 25.35 -28.33 34.08
N ASN A 503 25.70 -29.52 34.32
CA ASN A 503 25.28 -30.87 34.05
C ASN A 503 24.00 -31.16 33.30
N LYS A 504 24.18 -32.13 32.37
CA LYS A 504 23.22 -33.12 31.87
C LYS A 504 22.51 -33.88 33.00
N LYS A 505 21.23 -34.12 32.82
CA LYS A 505 20.58 -35.39 33.17
C LYS A 505 19.57 -35.69 32.06
N GLY A 506 19.77 -36.85 31.44
CA GLY A 506 18.86 -37.51 30.58
C GLY A 506 17.74 -38.16 31.38
N PHE A 507 16.63 -38.42 30.72
CA PHE A 507 15.71 -39.51 31.05
C PHE A 507 15.31 -40.13 29.72
N ASP A 508 15.54 -41.45 29.72
CA ASP A 508 15.14 -42.42 28.71
C ASP A 508 13.65 -42.75 28.83
N ASP A 509 13.10 -43.13 27.69
CA ASP A 509 12.10 -44.13 27.30
C ASP A 509 10.93 -44.51 28.22
N GLU A 510 9.85 -44.73 27.50
CA GLU A 510 8.73 -45.75 27.59
C GLU A 510 7.33 -45.13 27.70
N ASP A 511 6.60 -45.29 26.74
CA ASP A 511 5.41 -45.93 26.15
C ASP A 511 4.70 -45.10 25.09
#